data_4a57837e0e53de5c8c5354aad79c5c4d
#
_entry.id   4a57837e0e53de5c8c5354aad79c5c4d
#
_cell.length_a   1.000
_cell.length_b   1.000
_cell.length_c   1.000
_cell.angle_alpha   90.00
_cell.angle_beta   90.00
_cell.angle_gamma   90.00
#
_symmetry.space_group_name_H-M   'P 1'
#
loop_
_entity.id
_entity.type
_entity.pdbx_description
1 polymer ?
#
loop_
_entity_poly.entity_id
_entity_poly.type
_entity_poly.pdbx_seq_one_letter_code
_entity_poly.pdbx_strand_id
1 'polypeptide(L)'
;MERQRENFLMTRKVNHSVTVGLAALALCSVSANLMAAVNNPKIAREVILPQNENLIGYVYDQDKNPLPGVTVKVEGTQIVTITDDEGRYSFSQPIKRGANVKFSMLGFKTKRVVYKGQSAISPMLEPSATSVGEVEVVARSNINAIDLRAKSGVVENVDMKRVEAKPMIDMALALQGAVPGLVVTNTGDLGSAPKIRLRGNSSLRQGNATNEPLYVMDGQIISAETFYNLNPSDIKDMKVLKDATACALYGVKAANGVIEITSQRGHSGAPLINYSTNMGVTTRGRRGLKMMSSAEKLELERLIGNVETPGYRYSEDYYRKYFANNPNLASMIADGQNKLDSLRNINTDWFNELLRNSFYQRHNLSLRGGNERTTYFLSANYSYQGGRIEGNDKQRMGIRLNVDQKLGKIGYAMLGVTGSYSKTNTPNGTSSDPSSLIYELNPYEQKTGKLWSYPGQTYKDLMNQYSAESTDKEFGVNGNITLNLLPGLDVAAVAGIDFVLDESH
;
A
#
# COMPACT_ATOMS: atom_id res chain seq x y z
N MET A 1 -4.23 12.09 -45.72
CA MET A 1 -3.67 12.40 -44.40
C MET A 1 -4.23 11.51 -43.26
N GLU A 2 -5.48 11.05 -43.33
CA GLU A 2 -6.06 10.15 -42.29
C GLU A 2 -5.47 8.74 -42.24
N ARG A 3 -5.14 8.13 -43.37
CA ARG A 3 -4.52 6.78 -43.40
C ARG A 3 -3.12 6.69 -42.76
N GLN A 4 -2.38 7.78 -42.67
CA GLN A 4 -1.09 7.78 -41.99
C GLN A 4 -1.21 7.93 -40.47
N ARG A 5 -2.29 8.51 -39.96
CA ARG A 5 -2.55 8.59 -38.49
C ARG A 5 -2.98 7.26 -37.90
N GLU A 6 -3.77 6.47 -38.59
CA GLU A 6 -4.18 5.14 -38.06
C GLU A 6 -3.00 4.14 -37.97
N ASN A 7 -2.07 4.16 -38.91
CA ASN A 7 -0.90 3.31 -38.87
C ASN A 7 0.11 3.72 -37.78
N PHE A 8 0.16 4.98 -37.37
CA PHE A 8 0.99 5.48 -36.29
C PHE A 8 0.43 5.09 -34.91
N LEU A 9 -0.88 5.05 -34.76
CA LEU A 9 -1.57 4.64 -33.53
C LEU A 9 -1.54 3.12 -33.34
N MET A 10 -1.61 2.31 -34.38
CA MET A 10 -1.52 0.86 -34.31
C MET A 10 -0.12 0.35 -33.93
N THR A 11 0.95 0.96 -34.45
CA THR A 11 2.33 0.58 -34.09
C THR A 11 2.67 0.92 -32.64
N ARG A 12 2.05 1.94 -32.05
CA ARG A 12 2.28 2.31 -30.65
C ARG A 12 1.57 1.37 -29.66
N LYS A 13 0.40 0.82 -30.03
CA LYS A 13 -0.34 -0.14 -29.17
C LYS A 13 0.33 -1.51 -29.07
N VAL A 14 1.02 -1.97 -30.13
CA VAL A 14 1.67 -3.29 -30.14
C VAL A 14 2.94 -3.33 -29.30
N ASN A 15 3.70 -2.22 -29.21
CA ASN A 15 4.97 -2.22 -28.46
C ASN A 15 4.80 -2.13 -26.94
N HIS A 16 3.69 -1.59 -26.42
CA HIS A 16 3.48 -1.48 -24.97
C HIS A 16 2.98 -2.77 -24.31
N SER A 17 2.19 -3.57 -25.02
CA SER A 17 1.70 -4.84 -24.49
C SER A 17 2.78 -5.93 -24.42
N VAL A 18 3.78 -5.88 -25.32
CA VAL A 18 4.87 -6.86 -25.33
C VAL A 18 5.92 -6.59 -24.23
N THR A 19 6.18 -5.32 -23.90
CA THR A 19 7.15 -4.97 -22.84
C THR A 19 6.63 -5.28 -21.42
N VAL A 20 5.34 -5.09 -21.18
CA VAL A 20 4.72 -5.43 -19.88
C VAL A 20 4.60 -6.95 -19.70
N GLY A 21 4.33 -7.67 -20.77
CA GLY A 21 4.29 -9.14 -20.74
C GLY A 21 5.65 -9.79 -20.47
N LEU A 22 6.73 -9.24 -21.01
CA LEU A 22 8.10 -9.75 -20.81
C LEU A 22 8.61 -9.52 -19.38
N ALA A 23 8.29 -8.41 -18.74
CA ALA A 23 8.66 -8.16 -17.35
C ALA A 23 7.90 -9.09 -16.37
N ALA A 24 6.64 -9.38 -16.63
CA ALA A 24 5.83 -10.30 -15.83
C ALA A 24 6.28 -11.77 -16.01
N LEU A 25 6.65 -12.17 -17.23
CA LEU A 25 7.18 -13.49 -17.53
C LEU A 25 8.59 -13.71 -16.94
N ALA A 26 9.43 -12.69 -16.89
CA ALA A 26 10.74 -12.78 -16.24
C ALA A 26 10.64 -12.99 -14.73
N LEU A 27 9.66 -12.37 -14.06
CA LEU A 27 9.40 -12.57 -12.62
C LEU A 27 8.81 -13.96 -12.31
N CYS A 28 7.96 -14.50 -13.19
CA CYS A 28 7.43 -15.86 -13.05
C CYS A 28 8.48 -16.94 -13.32
N SER A 29 9.42 -16.72 -14.24
CA SER A 29 10.48 -17.70 -14.56
C SER A 29 11.53 -17.81 -13.45
N VAL A 30 11.81 -16.74 -12.71
CA VAL A 30 12.71 -16.77 -11.55
C VAL A 30 12.11 -17.55 -10.39
N SER A 31 10.79 -17.44 -10.16
CA SER A 31 10.11 -18.20 -9.10
C SER A 31 10.06 -19.70 -9.38
N ALA A 32 9.91 -20.12 -10.65
CA ALA A 32 9.90 -21.52 -11.02
C ALA A 32 11.30 -22.19 -10.87
N ASN A 33 12.36 -21.48 -11.20
CA ASN A 33 13.72 -22.00 -11.04
C ASN A 33 14.18 -22.06 -9.57
N LEU A 34 13.69 -21.17 -8.71
CA LEU A 34 14.00 -21.23 -7.27
C LEU A 34 13.29 -22.38 -6.57
N MET A 35 12.06 -22.70 -6.97
CA MET A 35 11.31 -23.87 -6.47
C MET A 35 11.93 -25.20 -6.96
N ALA A 36 12.49 -25.25 -8.17
CA ALA A 36 13.14 -26.44 -8.68
C ALA A 36 14.47 -26.76 -7.96
N ALA A 37 15.14 -25.75 -7.41
CA ALA A 37 16.38 -25.94 -6.64
C ALA A 37 16.12 -26.47 -5.21
N VAL A 38 14.93 -26.25 -4.64
CA VAL A 38 14.56 -26.70 -3.28
C VAL A 38 14.07 -28.17 -3.28
N ASN A 39 13.57 -28.68 -4.41
CA ASN A 39 12.98 -30.02 -4.48
C ASN A 39 13.87 -31.08 -5.15
N ASN A 40 15.20 -30.97 -5.12
CA ASN A 40 16.06 -31.99 -5.66
C ASN A 40 16.54 -32.97 -4.55
N PRO A 41 15.91 -34.16 -4.40
CA PRO A 41 16.19 -35.06 -3.28
C PRO A 41 17.52 -35.83 -3.43
N LYS A 42 18.35 -35.50 -4.39
CA LYS A 42 19.61 -36.20 -4.66
C LYS A 42 20.86 -35.67 -3.94
N ILE A 43 20.72 -34.57 -3.17
CA ILE A 43 21.85 -34.02 -2.39
C ILE A 43 21.83 -34.51 -0.92
N ALA A 44 20.78 -35.27 -0.52
CA ALA A 44 20.65 -35.78 0.84
C ALA A 44 21.09 -37.25 0.99
N ARG A 45 22.18 -37.66 0.28
CA ARG A 45 22.79 -38.96 0.58
C ARG A 45 24.30 -38.85 0.63
N GLU A 46 24.81 -39.26 1.81
CA GLU A 46 26.18 -39.56 2.18
C GLU A 46 27.07 -38.39 2.62
N VAL A 47 26.87 -37.97 3.88
CA VAL A 47 28.04 -37.78 4.75
C VAL A 47 27.75 -38.52 6.05
N ILE A 48 28.18 -39.76 6.15
CA ILE A 48 28.39 -40.46 7.42
C ILE A 48 29.61 -39.78 8.06
N LEU A 49 29.36 -38.87 9.00
CA LEU A 49 30.38 -38.29 9.85
C LEU A 49 30.51 -39.09 11.13
N PRO A 50 31.72 -39.25 11.66
CA PRO A 50 31.95 -39.97 12.93
C PRO A 50 31.25 -39.22 14.08
N GLN A 51 30.70 -39.95 15.01
CA GLN A 51 30.07 -39.47 16.26
C GLN A 51 31.10 -38.65 17.07
N ASN A 52 31.15 -37.33 16.80
CA ASN A 52 31.71 -36.37 17.73
C ASN A 52 30.52 -35.72 18.45
N GLU A 53 30.52 -35.82 19.75
CA GLU A 53 29.47 -35.30 20.65
C GLU A 53 29.23 -33.82 20.36
N ASN A 54 28.09 -33.53 19.72
CA ASN A 54 27.66 -32.15 19.48
C ASN A 54 27.35 -31.50 20.82
N LEU A 55 27.94 -30.35 21.12
CA LEU A 55 27.62 -29.58 22.31
C LEU A 55 26.15 -29.12 22.24
N ILE A 56 25.36 -29.55 23.20
CA ILE A 56 23.95 -29.21 23.38
C ILE A 56 23.78 -28.49 24.71
N GLY A 57 22.82 -27.60 24.85
CA GLY A 57 22.54 -26.98 26.15
C GLY A 57 21.25 -26.20 26.13
N TYR A 58 20.92 -25.66 27.29
CA TYR A 58 19.74 -24.81 27.49
C TYR A 58 20.18 -23.47 28.05
N VAL A 59 19.49 -22.40 27.68
CA VAL A 59 19.74 -21.07 28.24
C VAL A 59 18.52 -20.62 29.05
N TYR A 60 18.76 -20.17 30.28
CA TYR A 60 17.72 -19.76 31.23
C TYR A 60 17.92 -18.31 31.68
N ASP A 61 16.84 -17.69 32.16
CA ASP A 61 16.88 -16.45 32.92
C ASP A 61 17.17 -16.73 34.41
N GLN A 62 17.17 -15.70 35.26
CA GLN A 62 17.40 -15.84 36.73
C GLN A 62 16.27 -16.60 37.43
N ASP A 63 15.06 -16.58 36.88
CA ASP A 63 13.88 -17.27 37.42
C ASP A 63 13.74 -18.70 36.86
N LYS A 64 14.78 -19.19 36.14
CA LYS A 64 14.84 -20.52 35.50
C LYS A 64 13.84 -20.73 34.36
N ASN A 65 13.30 -19.66 33.79
CA ASN A 65 12.50 -19.77 32.56
C ASN A 65 13.43 -19.96 31.35
N PRO A 66 13.07 -20.80 30.37
CA PRO A 66 13.85 -20.95 29.15
C PRO A 66 13.87 -19.66 28.34
N LEU A 67 15.00 -19.31 27.76
CA LEU A 67 15.19 -18.12 26.93
C LEU A 67 15.29 -18.49 25.46
N PRO A 68 14.21 -18.32 24.67
CA PRO A 68 14.25 -18.47 23.22
C PRO A 68 14.95 -17.30 22.55
N GLY A 69 15.57 -17.54 21.41
CA GLY A 69 16.19 -16.48 20.59
C GLY A 69 17.56 -16.00 21.07
N VAL A 70 18.20 -16.68 22.02
CA VAL A 70 19.57 -16.37 22.44
C VAL A 70 20.56 -16.76 21.35
N THR A 71 21.36 -15.82 20.91
CA THR A 71 22.46 -16.11 19.98
C THR A 71 23.63 -16.72 20.71
N VAL A 72 24.01 -17.94 20.33
CA VAL A 72 25.14 -18.71 20.88
C VAL A 72 26.24 -18.80 19.82
N LYS A 73 27.38 -18.14 20.04
CA LYS A 73 28.49 -18.04 19.09
C LYS A 73 29.80 -18.50 19.71
N VAL A 74 30.57 -19.27 18.94
CA VAL A 74 31.95 -19.61 19.31
C VAL A 74 32.87 -18.48 18.82
N GLU A 75 33.50 -17.75 19.78
CA GLU A 75 34.37 -16.61 19.47
C GLU A 75 35.57 -17.03 18.62
N GLY A 76 35.92 -16.20 17.64
CA GLY A 76 37.01 -16.48 16.70
C GLY A 76 36.62 -17.44 15.58
N THR A 77 35.38 -17.88 15.47
CA THR A 77 34.87 -18.76 14.42
C THR A 77 33.57 -18.23 13.81
N GLN A 78 33.12 -18.86 12.74
CA GLN A 78 31.81 -18.58 12.15
C GLN A 78 30.70 -19.51 12.70
N ILE A 79 31.00 -20.32 13.72
CA ILE A 79 30.04 -21.25 14.29
C ILE A 79 29.08 -20.48 15.20
N VAL A 80 27.80 -20.44 14.81
CA VAL A 80 26.71 -19.75 15.51
C VAL A 80 25.45 -20.58 15.46
N THR A 81 24.68 -20.54 16.52
CA THR A 81 23.33 -21.13 16.62
C THR A 81 22.41 -20.21 17.43
N ILE A 82 21.12 -20.48 17.45
CA ILE A 82 20.11 -19.71 18.20
C ILE A 82 19.29 -20.71 19.01
N THR A 83 18.88 -20.34 20.22
CA THR A 83 17.99 -21.17 21.05
C THR A 83 16.58 -21.22 20.48
N ASP A 84 15.96 -22.41 20.55
CA ASP A 84 14.55 -22.65 20.19
C ASP A 84 13.58 -22.17 21.28
N ASP A 85 12.27 -22.48 21.10
CA ASP A 85 11.21 -22.02 22.03
C ASP A 85 11.33 -22.60 23.43
N GLU A 86 12.03 -23.72 23.59
CA GLU A 86 12.36 -24.35 24.88
C GLU A 86 13.72 -23.87 25.43
N GLY A 87 14.34 -22.86 24.82
CA GLY A 87 15.64 -22.34 25.20
C GLY A 87 16.81 -23.28 24.88
N ARG A 88 16.60 -24.34 24.09
CA ARG A 88 17.61 -25.34 23.73
C ARG A 88 18.42 -24.88 22.52
N TYR A 89 19.71 -25.16 22.51
CA TYR A 89 20.59 -24.98 21.38
C TYR A 89 21.45 -26.21 21.11
N SER A 90 21.89 -26.38 19.87
CA SER A 90 22.85 -27.41 19.47
C SER A 90 23.81 -26.87 18.41
N PHE A 91 25.04 -27.32 18.44
CA PHE A 91 26.00 -27.04 17.38
C PHE A 91 26.15 -28.25 16.47
N SER A 92 26.05 -28.04 15.16
CA SER A 92 26.23 -29.09 14.13
C SER A 92 27.70 -29.39 13.84
N GLN A 93 28.63 -28.63 14.41
CA GLN A 93 30.06 -28.76 14.18
C GLN A 93 30.81 -28.95 15.50
N PRO A 94 31.89 -29.72 15.51
CA PRO A 94 32.69 -29.94 16.70
C PRO A 94 33.43 -28.67 17.12
N ILE A 95 33.39 -28.38 18.43
CA ILE A 95 34.03 -27.22 19.04
C ILE A 95 35.36 -27.64 19.67
N LYS A 96 36.39 -26.83 19.44
CA LYS A 96 37.72 -27.08 20.06
C LYS A 96 37.66 -26.79 21.56
N ARG A 97 38.30 -27.68 22.36
CA ARG A 97 38.49 -27.43 23.80
C ARG A 97 39.29 -26.14 24.03
N GLY A 98 38.85 -25.31 24.96
CA GLY A 98 39.42 -23.99 25.20
C GLY A 98 38.76 -22.85 24.45
N ALA A 99 37.81 -23.12 23.54
CA ALA A 99 37.08 -22.08 22.85
C ALA A 99 36.08 -21.35 23.75
N ASN A 100 35.95 -20.05 23.60
CA ASN A 100 34.94 -19.25 24.29
C ASN A 100 33.59 -19.32 23.56
N VAL A 101 32.58 -19.79 24.25
CA VAL A 101 31.18 -19.75 23.76
C VAL A 101 30.52 -18.53 24.36
N LYS A 102 30.07 -17.64 23.52
CA LYS A 102 29.40 -16.37 23.85
C LYS A 102 27.91 -16.53 23.69
N PHE A 103 27.17 -16.20 24.77
CA PHE A 103 25.72 -16.15 24.83
C PHE A 103 25.27 -14.70 24.87
N SER A 104 24.46 -14.25 23.90
CA SER A 104 24.00 -12.87 23.81
C SER A 104 22.54 -12.80 23.38
N MET A 105 21.78 -11.99 24.12
CA MET A 105 20.38 -11.69 23.86
C MET A 105 20.09 -10.23 24.22
N LEU A 106 19.20 -9.60 23.50
CA LEU A 106 18.76 -8.24 23.78
C LEU A 106 18.07 -8.19 25.16
N GLY A 107 18.45 -7.24 26.02
CA GLY A 107 17.92 -7.13 27.38
C GLY A 107 18.64 -7.97 28.43
N PHE A 108 19.66 -8.75 28.06
CA PHE A 108 20.46 -9.57 28.98
C PHE A 108 21.96 -9.27 28.88
N LYS A 109 22.66 -9.42 29.99
CA LYS A 109 24.13 -9.32 30.02
C LYS A 109 24.75 -10.46 29.22
N THR A 110 25.65 -10.12 28.29
CA THR A 110 26.41 -11.13 27.54
C THR A 110 27.23 -12.01 28.46
N LYS A 111 27.08 -13.33 28.38
CA LYS A 111 27.85 -14.31 29.14
C LYS A 111 28.82 -15.06 28.22
N ARG A 112 30.04 -15.26 28.69
CA ARG A 112 31.07 -16.08 28.02
C ARG A 112 31.41 -17.27 28.88
N VAL A 113 31.47 -18.44 28.27
CA VAL A 113 31.79 -19.70 28.96
C VAL A 113 32.86 -20.43 28.14
N VAL A 114 33.94 -20.84 28.80
CA VAL A 114 35.01 -21.60 28.14
C VAL A 114 34.56 -23.07 28.02
N TYR A 115 34.61 -23.58 26.78
CA TYR A 115 34.30 -24.98 26.49
C TYR A 115 35.46 -25.88 26.94
N LYS A 116 35.27 -26.68 27.96
CA LYS A 116 36.28 -27.60 28.52
C LYS A 116 36.13 -29.07 28.06
N GLY A 117 35.19 -29.32 27.09
CA GLY A 117 34.88 -30.65 26.58
C GLY A 117 33.68 -31.32 27.25
N GLN A 118 32.85 -30.54 27.97
CA GLN A 118 31.58 -31.02 28.53
C GLN A 118 30.53 -31.23 27.44
N SER A 119 29.64 -32.22 27.61
CA SER A 119 28.57 -32.52 26.62
C SER A 119 27.47 -31.47 26.61
N ALA A 120 27.31 -30.69 27.68
CA ALA A 120 26.31 -29.63 27.78
C ALA A 120 26.84 -28.37 28.46
N ILE A 121 26.43 -27.19 28.02
CA ILE A 121 26.64 -25.90 28.67
C ILE A 121 25.27 -25.22 28.78
N SER A 122 24.79 -25.00 30.01
CA SER A 122 23.49 -24.39 30.28
C SER A 122 23.64 -23.14 31.15
N PRO A 123 24.00 -22.01 30.59
CA PRO A 123 24.21 -20.78 31.33
C PRO A 123 22.89 -20.12 31.70
N MET A 124 22.85 -19.42 32.84
CA MET A 124 21.81 -18.45 33.15
C MET A 124 22.27 -17.07 32.75
N LEU A 125 21.41 -16.32 32.05
CA LEU A 125 21.63 -14.92 31.66
C LEU A 125 20.98 -13.99 32.70
N GLU A 126 21.71 -12.97 33.11
CA GLU A 126 21.21 -11.93 34.01
C GLU A 126 20.56 -10.83 33.17
N PRO A 127 19.37 -10.32 33.57
CA PRO A 127 18.80 -9.14 32.93
C PRO A 127 19.82 -8.00 32.99
N SER A 128 20.01 -7.32 31.89
CA SER A 128 20.80 -6.09 31.88
C SER A 128 19.93 -4.97 32.43
N ALA A 129 20.23 -4.50 33.65
CA ALA A 129 19.64 -3.28 34.20
C ALA A 129 20.09 -2.01 33.46
N THR A 130 21.05 -2.14 32.55
CA THR A 130 21.29 -1.10 31.56
C THR A 130 20.06 -1.08 30.68
N SER A 131 19.23 -0.03 30.80
CA SER A 131 18.39 0.35 29.70
C SER A 131 19.27 0.19 28.48
N VAL A 132 18.92 -0.74 27.58
CA VAL A 132 19.49 -0.76 26.26
C VAL A 132 19.26 0.66 25.80
N GLY A 133 20.30 1.47 25.85
CA GLY A 133 20.33 2.69 25.10
C GLY A 133 20.01 2.15 23.73
N GLU A 134 18.75 2.34 23.35
CA GLU A 134 18.26 2.11 22.03
C GLU A 134 19.45 2.51 21.16
N VAL A 135 20.07 1.55 20.48
CA VAL A 135 20.95 1.87 19.37
C VAL A 135 19.98 2.44 18.37
N GLU A 136 19.56 3.63 18.69
CA GLU A 136 19.01 4.58 17.79
C GLU A 136 20.10 4.74 16.75
N VAL A 137 20.05 3.92 15.71
CA VAL A 137 20.47 4.39 14.42
C VAL A 137 19.43 5.45 14.13
N VAL A 138 19.64 6.60 14.76
CA VAL A 138 19.03 7.83 14.34
C VAL A 138 19.52 7.94 12.91
N ALA A 139 18.67 7.58 11.96
CA ALA A 139 18.67 8.31 10.73
C ALA A 139 18.43 9.75 11.20
N ARG A 140 19.52 10.47 11.49
CA ARG A 140 19.47 11.85 11.86
C ARG A 140 18.79 12.51 10.69
N SER A 141 17.51 12.86 10.84
CA SER A 141 16.93 13.86 9.97
C SER A 141 17.85 15.04 10.12
N ASN A 142 18.57 15.37 9.07
CA ASN A 142 19.65 16.34 9.11
C ASN A 142 19.18 17.78 9.28
N ILE A 143 17.93 17.98 9.59
CA ILE A 143 17.39 19.26 10.03
C ILE A 143 17.36 19.20 11.56
N ASN A 144 18.52 19.61 12.13
CA ASN A 144 18.77 19.77 13.55
C ASN A 144 18.59 18.52 14.41
N ALA A 145 19.68 18.03 14.96
CA ALA A 145 19.76 17.09 16.08
C ALA A 145 19.15 17.69 17.38
N ILE A 146 18.06 18.42 17.27
CA ILE A 146 17.24 18.81 18.40
C ILE A 146 16.45 17.54 18.72
N ASP A 147 16.81 16.93 19.83
CA ASP A 147 16.11 15.80 20.39
C ASP A 147 14.61 16.15 20.52
N LEU A 148 13.82 15.74 19.54
CA LEU A 148 12.37 15.95 19.52
C LEU A 148 11.69 15.30 20.74
N ARG A 149 12.37 14.37 21.42
CA ARG A 149 11.94 13.78 22.68
C ARG A 149 12.05 14.75 23.87
N ALA A 150 12.98 15.69 23.83
CA ALA A 150 13.14 16.71 24.86
C ALA A 150 12.11 17.84 24.76
N LYS A 151 11.40 17.94 23.62
CA LYS A 151 10.32 18.90 23.41
C LYS A 151 8.98 18.21 23.58
N SER A 152 8.15 18.76 24.44
CA SER A 152 6.79 18.36 24.85
C SER A 152 5.75 18.28 23.72
N GLY A 153 6.14 17.91 22.50
CA GLY A 153 5.26 17.75 21.36
C GLY A 153 4.69 16.33 21.26
N VAL A 154 3.44 16.17 20.85
CA VAL A 154 2.84 14.86 20.59
C VAL A 154 3.35 14.33 19.25
N VAL A 155 4.32 13.43 19.31
CA VAL A 155 4.83 12.66 18.18
C VAL A 155 4.24 11.26 18.24
N GLU A 156 3.52 10.84 17.21
CA GLU A 156 2.97 9.50 17.13
C GLU A 156 3.66 8.69 16.05
N ASN A 157 4.15 7.51 16.44
CA ASN A 157 4.74 6.55 15.52
C ASN A 157 3.64 5.70 14.88
N VAL A 158 3.73 5.49 13.58
CA VAL A 158 2.82 4.62 12.81
C VAL A 158 3.35 3.19 12.86
N ASP A 159 2.50 2.24 13.20
CA ASP A 159 2.84 0.81 13.09
C ASP A 159 2.88 0.39 11.62
N MET A 160 4.06 0.43 11.02
CA MET A 160 4.27 0.13 9.61
C MET A 160 3.91 -1.31 9.24
N LYS A 161 4.03 -2.27 10.19
CA LYS A 161 3.60 -3.66 9.93
C LYS A 161 2.10 -3.76 9.69
N ARG A 162 1.30 -3.00 10.44
CA ARG A 162 -0.15 -2.93 10.23
C ARG A 162 -0.51 -2.22 8.93
N VAL A 163 0.24 -1.19 8.55
CA VAL A 163 0.05 -0.47 7.28
C VAL A 163 0.37 -1.37 6.09
N GLU A 164 1.49 -2.08 6.12
CA GLU A 164 1.92 -3.00 5.07
C GLU A 164 0.97 -4.18 4.87
N ALA A 165 0.36 -4.68 5.97
CA ALA A 165 -0.59 -5.78 5.91
C ALA A 165 -1.94 -5.41 5.27
N LYS A 166 -2.27 -4.11 5.15
CA LYS A 166 -3.52 -3.68 4.54
C LYS A 166 -3.50 -3.84 3.01
N PRO A 167 -4.59 -4.35 2.42
CA PRO A 167 -4.69 -4.58 0.97
C PRO A 167 -5.03 -3.28 0.23
N MET A 168 -4.30 -2.21 0.47
CA MET A 168 -4.51 -0.90 -0.16
C MET A 168 -3.30 -0.53 -1.01
N ILE A 169 -3.54 -0.01 -2.23
CA ILE A 169 -2.46 0.50 -3.08
C ILE A 169 -2.01 1.88 -2.61
N ASP A 170 -2.95 2.74 -2.24
CA ASP A 170 -2.64 4.10 -1.80
C ASP A 170 -2.17 4.12 -0.35
N MET A 171 -1.04 4.77 -0.10
CA MET A 171 -0.47 4.93 1.23
C MET A 171 -1.44 5.64 2.18
N ALA A 172 -2.14 6.66 1.70
CA ALA A 172 -3.11 7.39 2.50
C ALA A 172 -4.23 6.50 3.05
N LEU A 173 -4.80 5.62 2.21
CA LEU A 173 -5.83 4.67 2.62
C LEU A 173 -5.29 3.64 3.60
N ALA A 174 -4.04 3.22 3.41
CA ALA A 174 -3.38 2.31 4.34
C ALA A 174 -3.19 2.92 5.74
N LEU A 175 -3.10 4.26 5.84
CA LEU A 175 -3.00 4.98 7.11
C LEU A 175 -4.34 5.16 7.84
N GLN A 176 -5.48 4.91 7.21
CA GLN A 176 -6.78 5.06 7.86
C GLN A 176 -6.86 4.25 9.15
N GLY A 177 -7.14 4.93 10.28
CA GLY A 177 -7.20 4.32 11.60
C GLY A 177 -5.84 3.90 12.19
N ALA A 178 -4.72 4.28 11.57
CA ALA A 178 -3.38 3.99 12.10
C ALA A 178 -2.97 4.95 13.22
N VAL A 179 -3.46 6.19 13.17
CA VAL A 179 -3.09 7.25 14.12
C VAL A 179 -4.34 7.99 14.60
N PRO A 180 -4.53 8.21 15.92
CA PRO A 180 -5.63 9.01 16.44
C PRO A 180 -5.61 10.44 15.90
N GLY A 181 -6.77 10.96 15.47
CA GLY A 181 -6.91 12.32 14.93
C GLY A 181 -6.43 12.49 13.48
N LEU A 182 -5.98 11.41 12.83
CA LEU A 182 -5.75 11.37 11.38
C LEU A 182 -7.04 10.86 10.71
N VAL A 183 -7.64 11.70 9.89
CA VAL A 183 -8.83 11.38 9.11
C VAL A 183 -8.45 11.24 7.65
N VAL A 184 -8.74 10.09 7.08
CA VAL A 184 -8.57 9.85 5.63
C VAL A 184 -9.96 9.73 5.03
N THR A 185 -10.29 10.64 4.14
CA THR A 185 -11.53 10.61 3.37
C THR A 185 -11.23 10.16 1.95
N ASN A 186 -12.01 9.20 1.48
CA ASN A 186 -11.96 8.72 0.10
C ASN A 186 -13.38 8.72 -0.46
N THR A 187 -13.55 9.09 -1.70
CA THR A 187 -14.82 9.01 -2.44
C THR A 187 -15.25 7.58 -2.75
N GLY A 188 -14.35 6.62 -2.58
CA GLY A 188 -14.61 5.19 -2.81
C GLY A 188 -14.16 4.68 -4.17
N ASP A 189 -13.82 5.56 -5.10
CA ASP A 189 -13.36 5.20 -6.44
C ASP A 189 -11.86 5.08 -6.52
N LEU A 190 -11.39 4.10 -7.28
CA LEU A 190 -9.99 4.01 -7.64
C LEU A 190 -9.65 5.17 -8.57
N GLY A 191 -8.56 5.89 -8.26
CA GLY A 191 -8.13 7.06 -9.03
C GLY A 191 -8.48 8.39 -8.39
N SER A 192 -9.45 8.44 -7.48
CA SER A 192 -9.66 9.63 -6.66
C SER A 192 -8.56 9.78 -5.64
N ALA A 193 -7.91 10.95 -5.60
CA ALA A 193 -6.91 11.24 -4.58
C ALA A 193 -7.58 11.26 -3.19
N PRO A 194 -7.16 10.40 -2.25
CA PRO A 194 -7.67 10.44 -0.89
C PRO A 194 -7.23 11.74 -0.22
N LYS A 195 -8.06 12.28 0.68
CA LYS A 195 -7.74 13.50 1.43
C LYS A 195 -7.34 13.14 2.85
N ILE A 196 -6.15 13.55 3.25
CA ILE A 196 -5.65 13.37 4.61
C ILE A 196 -5.81 14.68 5.39
N ARG A 197 -6.35 14.59 6.60
CA ARG A 197 -6.50 15.69 7.52
C ARG A 197 -6.02 15.30 8.90
N LEU A 198 -5.31 16.22 9.54
CA LEU A 198 -4.90 16.11 10.93
C LEU A 198 -5.64 17.16 11.77
N ARG A 199 -6.35 16.74 12.83
CA ARG A 199 -7.06 17.63 13.78
C ARG A 199 -8.10 18.58 13.17
N GLY A 200 -8.63 18.28 11.97
CA GLY A 200 -9.68 19.07 11.32
C GLY A 200 -9.16 20.06 10.27
N ASN A 201 -9.97 21.09 9.98
CA ASN A 201 -9.63 22.10 8.99
C ASN A 201 -9.04 23.33 9.68
N SER A 202 -7.85 23.74 9.28
CA SER A 202 -7.23 25.00 9.73
C SER A 202 -7.63 26.19 8.85
N SER A 203 -8.12 25.95 7.64
CA SER A 203 -8.53 26.96 6.67
C SER A 203 -9.96 26.76 6.20
N LEU A 204 -10.72 27.86 6.11
CA LEU A 204 -12.06 27.89 5.50
C LEU A 204 -12.03 27.93 3.98
N ARG A 205 -10.85 28.11 3.35
CA ARG A 205 -10.72 28.06 1.91
C ARG A 205 -11.03 26.66 1.41
N GLN A 206 -11.93 26.58 0.45
CA GLN A 206 -12.22 25.33 -0.25
C GLN A 206 -11.10 25.05 -1.27
N GLY A 207 -10.31 24.04 -1.00
CA GLY A 207 -9.24 23.56 -1.89
C GLY A 207 -8.54 22.36 -1.26
N ASN A 208 -8.12 21.39 -2.07
CA ASN A 208 -7.57 20.15 -1.57
C ASN A 208 -6.23 20.38 -0.84
N ALA A 209 -5.40 21.30 -1.32
CA ALA A 209 -4.05 21.55 -0.80
C ALA A 209 -4.00 22.39 0.48
N THR A 210 -5.10 23.03 0.89
CA THR A 210 -5.05 24.01 2.00
C THR A 210 -5.11 23.40 3.39
N ASN A 211 -5.58 22.17 3.52
CA ASN A 211 -5.78 21.49 4.81
C ASN A 211 -5.03 20.14 4.92
N GLU A 212 -4.17 19.82 3.96
CA GLU A 212 -3.34 18.63 4.00
C GLU A 212 -2.09 18.82 4.87
N PRO A 213 -1.58 17.75 5.53
CA PRO A 213 -0.32 17.81 6.24
C PRO A 213 0.85 17.96 5.27
N LEU A 214 1.98 18.43 5.78
CA LEU A 214 3.24 18.45 5.06
C LEU A 214 3.84 17.04 5.06
N TYR A 215 4.29 16.56 3.91
CA TYR A 215 4.97 15.28 3.78
C TYR A 215 6.47 15.50 3.67
N VAL A 216 7.23 14.82 4.53
CA VAL A 216 8.70 14.92 4.56
C VAL A 216 9.28 13.51 4.50
N MET A 217 10.12 13.23 3.52
CA MET A 217 10.77 11.94 3.36
C MET A 217 12.30 12.12 3.38
N ASP A 218 12.97 11.41 4.30
CA ASP A 218 14.42 11.49 4.50
C ASP A 218 14.95 12.94 4.63
N GLY A 219 14.13 13.83 5.21
CA GLY A 219 14.45 15.24 5.40
C GLY A 219 14.08 16.15 4.23
N GLN A 220 13.56 15.63 3.12
CA GLN A 220 13.10 16.40 1.97
C GLN A 220 11.57 16.50 1.96
N ILE A 221 11.04 17.68 1.62
CA ILE A 221 9.61 17.89 1.40
C ILE A 221 9.23 17.24 0.08
N ILE A 222 8.25 16.35 0.11
CA ILE A 222 7.70 15.68 -1.07
C ILE A 222 6.25 16.13 -1.31
N SER A 223 5.75 15.92 -2.54
CA SER A 223 4.36 16.21 -2.88
C SER A 223 3.39 15.21 -2.23
N ALA A 224 2.12 15.58 -2.10
CA ALA A 224 1.08 14.66 -1.64
C ALA A 224 0.94 13.47 -2.58
N GLU A 225 1.08 13.70 -3.87
CA GLU A 225 1.00 12.68 -4.92
C GLU A 225 2.14 11.66 -4.79
N THR A 226 3.39 12.13 -4.66
CA THR A 226 4.53 11.25 -4.36
C THR A 226 4.27 10.42 -3.11
N PHE A 227 3.72 11.05 -2.04
CA PHE A 227 3.37 10.33 -0.82
C PHE A 227 2.32 9.23 -1.04
N TYR A 228 1.24 9.51 -1.79
CA TYR A 228 0.20 8.52 -2.09
C TYR A 228 0.75 7.34 -2.90
N ASN A 229 1.76 7.61 -3.70
CA ASN A 229 2.45 6.65 -4.54
C ASN A 229 3.58 5.87 -3.84
N LEU A 230 3.86 6.09 -2.55
CA LEU A 230 4.87 5.34 -1.81
C LEU A 230 4.44 3.87 -1.59
N ASN A 231 5.41 2.98 -1.71
CA ASN A 231 5.21 1.58 -1.31
C ASN A 231 5.48 1.43 0.19
N PRO A 232 4.51 0.91 0.99
CA PRO A 232 4.71 0.70 2.42
C PRO A 232 5.96 -0.12 2.79
N SER A 233 6.34 -1.11 1.97
CA SER A 233 7.52 -1.95 2.22
C SER A 233 8.86 -1.22 2.07
N ASP A 234 8.87 -0.05 1.41
CA ASP A 234 10.07 0.80 1.26
C ASP A 234 10.24 1.77 2.43
N ILE A 235 9.30 1.78 3.37
CA ILE A 235 9.30 2.67 4.53
C ILE A 235 9.75 1.89 5.76
N LYS A 236 10.74 2.43 6.46
CA LYS A 236 11.24 1.90 7.73
C LYS A 236 10.39 2.37 8.90
N ASP A 237 10.12 3.67 8.95
CA ASP A 237 9.40 4.34 10.03
C ASP A 237 8.62 5.53 9.51
N MET A 238 7.49 5.81 10.14
CA MET A 238 6.66 6.96 9.83
C MET A 238 6.18 7.60 11.13
N LYS A 239 6.37 8.92 11.25
CA LYS A 239 6.00 9.72 12.40
C LYS A 239 5.00 10.79 12.00
N VAL A 240 3.99 10.98 12.82
CA VAL A 240 2.99 12.04 12.64
C VAL A 240 3.19 13.09 13.72
N LEU A 241 3.61 14.28 13.29
CA LEU A 241 3.84 15.43 14.14
C LEU A 241 2.58 16.30 14.13
N LYS A 242 1.90 16.36 15.26
CA LYS A 242 0.58 17.02 15.35
C LYS A 242 0.64 18.42 15.98
N ASP A 243 1.68 18.72 16.74
CA ASP A 243 1.77 19.95 17.51
C ASP A 243 2.53 21.07 16.79
N ALA A 244 2.16 22.30 17.08
CA ALA A 244 2.80 23.49 16.53
C ALA A 244 4.31 23.55 16.82
N THR A 245 4.75 23.05 17.97
CA THR A 245 6.18 22.96 18.33
C THR A 245 6.95 21.98 17.47
N ALA A 246 6.37 20.82 17.18
CA ALA A 246 6.93 19.85 16.25
C ALA A 246 6.92 20.39 14.82
N CYS A 247 5.87 21.14 14.45
CA CYS A 247 5.74 21.79 13.16
C CYS A 247 6.63 23.01 12.97
N ALA A 248 7.10 23.64 14.05
CA ALA A 248 7.97 24.82 13.99
C ALA A 248 9.29 24.58 13.24
N LEU A 249 9.74 23.32 13.16
CA LEU A 249 10.92 22.92 12.39
C LEU A 249 10.74 23.12 10.87
N TYR A 250 9.50 23.03 10.38
CA TYR A 250 9.17 23.08 8.96
C TYR A 250 8.46 24.37 8.55
N GLY A 251 8.31 25.32 9.49
CA GLY A 251 7.72 26.63 9.26
C GLY A 251 6.22 26.60 8.96
N VAL A 252 5.73 27.66 8.31
CA VAL A 252 4.29 27.88 8.04
C VAL A 252 3.64 26.75 7.23
N LYS A 253 4.42 26.08 6.36
CA LYS A 253 3.91 24.94 5.56
C LYS A 253 3.45 23.78 6.41
N ALA A 254 3.91 23.67 7.64
CA ALA A 254 3.57 22.60 8.58
C ALA A 254 2.37 22.93 9.49
N ALA A 255 1.64 24.01 9.22
CA ALA A 255 0.49 24.43 10.05
C ALA A 255 -0.59 23.36 10.23
N ASN A 256 -0.73 22.44 9.28
CA ASN A 256 -1.67 21.33 9.31
C ASN A 256 -1.06 20.03 9.85
N GLY A 257 0.14 20.07 10.42
CA GLY A 257 0.91 18.93 10.86
C GLY A 257 1.90 18.43 9.81
N VAL A 258 2.75 17.49 10.22
CA VAL A 258 3.79 16.89 9.37
C VAL A 258 3.72 15.38 9.45
N ILE A 259 3.82 14.72 8.32
CA ILE A 259 4.06 13.27 8.23
C ILE A 259 5.51 13.08 7.79
N GLU A 260 6.34 12.66 8.74
CA GLU A 260 7.77 12.41 8.53
C GLU A 260 7.97 10.92 8.22
N ILE A 261 8.67 10.64 7.13
CA ILE A 261 8.86 9.30 6.57
C ILE A 261 10.37 9.02 6.51
N THR A 262 10.76 7.88 7.04
CA THR A 262 12.13 7.37 6.92
C THR A 262 12.10 6.16 6.00
N SER A 263 12.88 6.19 4.92
CA SER A 263 12.97 5.07 3.97
C SER A 263 13.79 3.91 4.51
N GLN A 264 13.57 2.71 3.95
CA GLN A 264 14.41 1.54 4.22
C GLN A 264 15.86 1.79 3.77
N ARG A 265 16.81 1.34 4.58
CA ARG A 265 18.24 1.50 4.33
C ARG A 265 18.94 0.15 4.27
N GLY A 266 20.14 0.14 3.70
CA GLY A 266 21.02 -1.01 3.74
C GLY A 266 21.49 -1.35 5.15
N HIS A 267 22.10 -2.50 5.31
CA HIS A 267 22.78 -2.91 6.54
C HIS A 267 24.17 -3.47 6.20
N SER A 268 25.09 -3.39 7.16
CA SER A 268 26.39 -4.04 6.99
C SER A 268 26.25 -5.56 7.18
N GLY A 269 26.74 -6.33 6.21
CA GLY A 269 26.68 -7.78 6.24
C GLY A 269 26.37 -8.38 4.87
N ALA A 270 26.16 -9.69 4.86
CA ALA A 270 25.80 -10.41 3.65
C ALA A 270 24.49 -9.88 3.04
N PRO A 271 24.35 -9.89 1.71
CA PRO A 271 23.11 -9.49 1.05
C PRO A 271 21.92 -10.30 1.53
N LEU A 272 20.84 -9.63 1.91
CA LEU A 272 19.54 -10.21 2.26
C LEU A 272 18.54 -9.89 1.17
N ILE A 273 17.96 -10.92 0.58
CA ILE A 273 16.87 -10.81 -0.37
C ILE A 273 15.57 -11.10 0.37
N ASN A 274 14.60 -10.22 0.24
CA ASN A 274 13.26 -10.42 0.78
C ASN A 274 12.23 -10.28 -0.33
N TYR A 275 11.35 -11.27 -0.46
CA TYR A 275 10.19 -11.22 -1.34
C TYR A 275 8.93 -11.34 -0.51
N SER A 276 8.01 -10.41 -0.69
CA SER A 276 6.69 -10.44 -0.07
C SER A 276 5.60 -10.28 -1.10
N THR A 277 4.49 -10.96 -0.89
CA THR A 277 3.30 -10.85 -1.72
C THR A 277 2.05 -10.74 -0.86
N ASN A 278 1.11 -9.93 -1.31
CA ASN A 278 -0.21 -9.78 -0.70
C ASN A 278 -1.26 -9.83 -1.80
N MET A 279 -2.17 -10.79 -1.73
CA MET A 279 -3.22 -11.02 -2.72
C MET A 279 -4.56 -11.20 -2.02
N GLY A 280 -5.63 -10.78 -2.67
CA GLY A 280 -6.96 -11.00 -2.13
C GLY A 280 -8.07 -10.54 -3.05
N VAL A 281 -9.29 -10.69 -2.55
CA VAL A 281 -10.51 -10.32 -3.25
C VAL A 281 -11.25 -9.26 -2.43
N THR A 282 -11.58 -8.16 -3.08
CA THR A 282 -12.47 -7.15 -2.52
C THR A 282 -13.89 -7.47 -2.97
N THR A 283 -14.78 -7.76 -2.02
CA THR A 283 -16.17 -8.04 -2.33
C THR A 283 -16.92 -6.74 -2.60
N ARG A 284 -17.96 -6.83 -3.42
CA ARG A 284 -18.85 -5.69 -3.72
C ARG A 284 -19.53 -5.06 -2.50
N GLY A 285 -19.46 -5.72 -1.34
CA GLY A 285 -20.07 -5.26 -0.10
C GLY A 285 -21.54 -5.63 0.02
N ARG A 286 -22.17 -5.19 1.11
CA ARG A 286 -23.61 -5.38 1.34
C ARG A 286 -24.33 -4.10 1.00
N ARG A 287 -25.50 -4.21 0.35
CA ARG A 287 -26.40 -3.09 0.13
C ARG A 287 -26.97 -2.64 1.48
N GLY A 288 -26.74 -1.37 1.82
CA GLY A 288 -27.24 -0.77 3.07
C GLY A 288 -28.71 -0.32 3.01
N LEU A 289 -29.20 -0.02 1.80
CA LEU A 289 -30.55 0.49 1.57
C LEU A 289 -31.36 -0.53 0.77
N LYS A 290 -32.62 -0.72 1.17
CA LYS A 290 -33.60 -1.46 0.39
C LYS A 290 -34.09 -0.53 -0.73
N MET A 291 -33.80 -0.89 -1.98
CA MET A 291 -34.32 -0.17 -3.15
C MET A 291 -35.76 -0.58 -3.43
N MET A 292 -36.51 0.31 -4.07
CA MET A 292 -37.86 0.02 -4.52
C MET A 292 -37.85 -1.08 -5.59
N SER A 293 -38.84 -1.93 -5.58
CA SER A 293 -39.16 -2.82 -6.70
C SER A 293 -39.76 -2.01 -7.86
N SER A 294 -39.81 -2.61 -9.06
CA SER A 294 -40.43 -1.99 -10.22
C SER A 294 -41.90 -1.66 -9.97
N ALA A 295 -42.62 -2.51 -9.26
CA ALA A 295 -44.02 -2.27 -8.92
C ALA A 295 -44.17 -1.04 -7.99
N GLU A 296 -43.36 -0.94 -6.95
CA GLU A 296 -43.35 0.18 -6.01
C GLU A 296 -42.95 1.49 -6.71
N LYS A 297 -41.93 1.45 -7.58
CA LYS A 297 -41.46 2.62 -8.32
C LYS A 297 -42.52 3.14 -9.31
N LEU A 298 -43.13 2.26 -10.10
CA LEU A 298 -44.15 2.63 -11.05
C LEU A 298 -45.41 3.19 -10.38
N GLU A 299 -45.78 2.65 -9.22
CA GLU A 299 -46.88 3.18 -8.42
C GLU A 299 -46.57 4.55 -7.83
N LEU A 300 -45.35 4.78 -7.33
CA LEU A 300 -44.89 6.09 -6.90
C LEU A 300 -44.95 7.11 -8.02
N GLU A 301 -44.51 6.76 -9.23
CA GLU A 301 -44.56 7.62 -10.40
C GLU A 301 -46.00 7.97 -10.82
N ARG A 302 -46.90 7.01 -10.71
CA ARG A 302 -48.34 7.23 -10.93
C ARG A 302 -48.90 8.28 -9.96
N LEU A 303 -48.53 8.16 -8.66
CA LEU A 303 -48.98 9.07 -7.61
C LEU A 303 -48.40 10.48 -7.78
N ILE A 304 -47.14 10.60 -8.23
CA ILE A 304 -46.50 11.90 -8.48
C ILE A 304 -47.12 12.59 -9.69
N GLY A 305 -47.59 11.84 -10.69
CA GLY A 305 -48.32 12.39 -11.84
C GLY A 305 -47.41 13.06 -12.88
N ASN A 306 -46.11 12.68 -12.97
CA ASN A 306 -45.20 13.22 -13.95
C ASN A 306 -45.41 12.50 -15.30
N VAL A 307 -45.76 13.27 -16.34
CA VAL A 307 -46.05 12.76 -17.68
C VAL A 307 -44.87 12.13 -18.43
N GLU A 308 -43.65 12.39 -17.96
CA GLU A 308 -42.44 11.85 -18.56
C GLU A 308 -42.09 10.47 -18.01
N THR A 309 -42.67 10.08 -16.86
CA THR A 309 -42.40 8.79 -16.24
C THR A 309 -43.38 7.71 -16.70
N PRO A 310 -42.91 6.47 -16.92
CA PRO A 310 -43.77 5.40 -17.43
C PRO A 310 -44.91 5.03 -16.48
N GLY A 311 -44.71 5.10 -15.16
CA GLY A 311 -45.71 4.79 -14.17
C GLY A 311 -46.97 5.67 -14.27
N TYR A 312 -46.82 6.97 -14.59
CA TYR A 312 -47.95 7.85 -14.86
C TYR A 312 -48.40 7.81 -16.32
N ARG A 313 -47.47 7.89 -17.26
CA ARG A 313 -47.77 7.99 -18.70
C ARG A 313 -48.57 6.83 -19.27
N TYR A 314 -48.42 5.63 -18.71
CA TYR A 314 -49.16 4.42 -19.10
C TYR A 314 -50.32 4.11 -18.13
N SER A 315 -50.60 4.98 -17.12
CA SER A 315 -51.68 4.78 -16.16
C SER A 315 -53.02 5.13 -16.76
N GLU A 316 -54.08 4.52 -16.23
CA GLU A 316 -55.44 4.84 -16.52
C GLU A 316 -55.75 6.32 -16.23
N ASP A 317 -55.18 6.88 -15.12
CA ASP A 317 -55.32 8.27 -14.70
C ASP A 317 -54.85 9.23 -15.83
N TYR A 318 -53.72 8.94 -16.48
CA TYR A 318 -53.20 9.74 -17.59
C TYR A 318 -54.16 9.69 -18.78
N TYR A 319 -54.60 8.51 -19.21
CA TYR A 319 -55.44 8.38 -20.41
C TYR A 319 -56.81 9.01 -20.17
N ARG A 320 -57.43 8.84 -19.01
CA ARG A 320 -58.69 9.51 -18.65
C ARG A 320 -58.56 11.02 -18.62
N LYS A 321 -57.42 11.54 -18.16
CA LYS A 321 -57.16 12.98 -18.04
C LYS A 321 -56.97 13.65 -19.40
N TYR A 322 -56.17 13.04 -20.26
CA TYR A 322 -55.73 13.69 -21.52
C TYR A 322 -56.48 13.20 -22.77
N PHE A 323 -57.16 12.06 -22.72
CA PHE A 323 -57.82 11.42 -23.87
C PHE A 323 -59.27 11.06 -23.56
N ALA A 324 -59.95 11.75 -22.67
CA ALA A 324 -61.32 11.45 -22.21
C ALA A 324 -62.32 11.26 -23.35
N ASN A 325 -62.19 12.05 -24.42
CA ASN A 325 -63.11 12.04 -25.57
C ASN A 325 -62.61 11.17 -26.75
N ASN A 326 -61.58 10.40 -26.54
CA ASN A 326 -61.06 9.54 -27.61
C ASN A 326 -61.89 8.26 -27.73
N PRO A 327 -62.42 7.91 -28.93
CA PRO A 327 -63.24 6.72 -29.12
C PRO A 327 -62.47 5.40 -28.80
N ASN A 328 -61.14 5.42 -28.87
CA ASN A 328 -60.27 4.28 -28.60
C ASN A 328 -59.74 4.27 -27.14
N LEU A 329 -60.30 5.06 -26.26
CA LEU A 329 -59.80 5.21 -24.85
C LEU A 329 -59.66 3.89 -24.13
N ALA A 330 -60.60 2.94 -24.28
CA ALA A 330 -60.55 1.67 -23.63
C ALA A 330 -59.37 0.81 -24.11
N SER A 331 -59.09 0.81 -25.43
CA SER A 331 -57.95 0.13 -26.01
C SER A 331 -56.61 0.73 -25.53
N MET A 332 -56.54 2.08 -25.48
CA MET A 332 -55.35 2.80 -25.02
C MET A 332 -55.05 2.49 -23.54
N ILE A 333 -56.08 2.37 -22.69
CA ILE A 333 -55.92 1.98 -21.27
C ILE A 333 -55.44 0.56 -21.20
N ALA A 334 -55.99 -0.38 -21.99
CA ALA A 334 -55.56 -1.77 -22.00
C ALA A 334 -54.10 -1.91 -22.42
N ASP A 335 -53.72 -1.21 -23.50
CA ASP A 335 -52.33 -1.19 -24.01
C ASP A 335 -51.37 -0.60 -22.96
N GLY A 336 -51.81 0.48 -22.28
CA GLY A 336 -51.05 1.09 -21.17
C GLY A 336 -50.80 0.10 -20.02
N GLN A 337 -51.85 -0.59 -19.62
CA GLN A 337 -51.78 -1.61 -18.55
C GLN A 337 -50.85 -2.77 -18.95
N ASN A 338 -50.96 -3.30 -20.16
CA ASN A 338 -50.03 -4.31 -20.69
C ASN A 338 -48.58 -3.84 -20.63
N LYS A 339 -48.34 -2.55 -20.94
CA LYS A 339 -47.00 -1.96 -20.88
C LYS A 339 -46.50 -1.87 -19.45
N LEU A 340 -47.33 -1.42 -18.50
CA LEU A 340 -46.99 -1.37 -17.07
C LEU A 340 -46.72 -2.76 -16.51
N ASP A 341 -47.50 -3.78 -16.88
CA ASP A 341 -47.28 -5.15 -16.44
C ASP A 341 -45.98 -5.72 -17.00
N SER A 342 -45.67 -5.41 -18.25
CA SER A 342 -44.35 -5.75 -18.80
C SER A 342 -43.20 -5.12 -18.01
N LEU A 343 -43.32 -3.84 -17.60
CA LEU A 343 -42.29 -3.15 -16.80
C LEU A 343 -42.24 -3.67 -15.37
N ARG A 344 -43.38 -4.04 -14.75
CA ARG A 344 -43.45 -4.62 -13.42
C ARG A 344 -42.72 -5.97 -13.30
N ASN A 345 -42.71 -6.74 -14.40
CA ASN A 345 -42.02 -8.04 -14.46
C ASN A 345 -40.50 -7.93 -14.54
N ILE A 346 -39.98 -6.74 -14.89
CA ILE A 346 -38.55 -6.46 -14.85
C ILE A 346 -38.24 -5.92 -13.44
N ASN A 347 -37.21 -6.45 -12.82
CA ASN A 347 -36.78 -5.97 -11.49
C ASN A 347 -35.25 -6.07 -11.39
N THR A 348 -34.57 -5.13 -12.06
CA THR A 348 -33.11 -5.10 -12.13
C THR A 348 -32.51 -4.63 -10.83
N ASP A 349 -31.66 -5.44 -10.23
CA ASP A 349 -30.84 -5.06 -9.08
C ASP A 349 -29.55 -4.38 -9.57
N TRP A 350 -29.62 -3.07 -9.75
CA TRP A 350 -28.49 -2.27 -10.24
C TRP A 350 -27.25 -2.35 -9.34
N PHE A 351 -27.41 -2.59 -8.04
CA PHE A 351 -26.27 -2.82 -7.17
C PHE A 351 -25.49 -4.07 -7.56
N ASN A 352 -26.19 -5.13 -7.89
CA ASN A 352 -25.58 -6.39 -8.33
C ASN A 352 -25.09 -6.33 -9.78
N GLU A 353 -25.73 -5.51 -10.62
CA GLU A 353 -25.37 -5.34 -12.02
C GLU A 353 -24.16 -4.44 -12.26
N LEU A 354 -23.97 -3.43 -11.42
CA LEU A 354 -22.92 -2.43 -11.56
C LEU A 354 -21.67 -2.76 -10.74
N LEU A 355 -21.85 -3.46 -9.62
CA LEU A 355 -20.74 -3.78 -8.73
C LEU A 355 -20.33 -5.24 -8.87
N ARG A 356 -19.02 -5.45 -9.00
CA ARG A 356 -18.39 -6.78 -9.07
C ARG A 356 -17.43 -7.02 -7.90
N ASN A 357 -17.10 -8.27 -7.66
CA ASN A 357 -15.93 -8.60 -6.86
C ASN A 357 -14.68 -8.26 -7.66
N SER A 358 -13.68 -7.72 -7.01
CA SER A 358 -12.43 -7.34 -7.64
C SER A 358 -11.24 -8.03 -6.99
N PHE A 359 -10.18 -8.21 -7.75
CA PHE A 359 -8.95 -8.84 -7.31
C PHE A 359 -7.89 -7.75 -7.06
N TYR A 360 -7.06 -7.95 -6.05
CA TYR A 360 -5.86 -7.16 -5.85
C TYR A 360 -4.64 -8.07 -5.64
N GLN A 361 -3.49 -7.61 -6.07
CA GLN A 361 -2.21 -8.24 -5.83
C GLN A 361 -1.11 -7.19 -5.65
N ARG A 362 -0.16 -7.50 -4.78
CA ARG A 362 1.04 -6.72 -4.56
C ARG A 362 2.23 -7.68 -4.44
N HIS A 363 3.31 -7.36 -5.14
CA HIS A 363 4.56 -8.07 -5.11
C HIS A 363 5.67 -7.10 -4.79
N ASN A 364 6.50 -7.41 -3.80
CA ASN A 364 7.64 -6.61 -3.42
C ASN A 364 8.87 -7.51 -3.37
N LEU A 365 9.91 -7.09 -4.04
CA LEU A 365 11.23 -7.71 -3.99
C LEU A 365 12.21 -6.68 -3.47
N SER A 366 12.96 -7.00 -2.43
CA SER A 366 14.00 -6.11 -1.92
C SER A 366 15.30 -6.84 -1.67
N LEU A 367 16.39 -6.12 -1.89
CA LEU A 367 17.75 -6.54 -1.65
C LEU A 367 18.42 -5.49 -0.77
N ARG A 368 19.00 -5.90 0.35
CA ARG A 368 19.75 -4.99 1.24
C ARG A 368 21.03 -5.66 1.70
N GLY A 369 22.11 -4.88 1.79
CA GLY A 369 23.40 -5.39 2.21
C GLY A 369 24.44 -4.29 2.25
N GLY A 370 25.70 -4.67 2.34
CA GLY A 370 26.82 -3.76 2.31
C GLY A 370 27.93 -4.14 3.26
N ASN A 371 28.82 -3.21 3.48
CA ASN A 371 29.92 -3.31 4.44
C ASN A 371 29.84 -2.18 5.48
N GLU A 372 30.86 -2.04 6.33
CA GLU A 372 30.90 -0.98 7.37
C GLU A 372 30.95 0.43 6.81
N ARG A 373 31.36 0.60 5.53
CA ARG A 373 31.51 1.90 4.88
C ARG A 373 30.34 2.23 3.94
N THR A 374 29.87 1.24 3.18
CA THR A 374 28.85 1.41 2.17
C THR A 374 27.72 0.42 2.42
N THR A 375 26.50 0.90 2.54
CA THR A 375 25.30 0.05 2.60
C THR A 375 24.35 0.43 1.49
N TYR A 376 23.57 -0.55 1.01
CA TYR A 376 22.62 -0.35 -0.06
C TYR A 376 21.29 -1.05 0.23
N PHE A 377 20.24 -0.43 -0.26
CA PHE A 377 18.89 -0.99 -0.32
C PHE A 377 18.37 -0.80 -1.74
N LEU A 378 17.92 -1.87 -2.36
CA LEU A 378 17.26 -1.88 -3.67
C LEU A 378 15.90 -2.53 -3.50
N SER A 379 14.83 -1.93 -4.02
CA SER A 379 13.53 -2.56 -4.08
C SER A 379 12.89 -2.40 -5.45
N ALA A 380 12.05 -3.38 -5.80
CA ALA A 380 11.16 -3.34 -6.94
C ALA A 380 9.79 -3.82 -6.48
N ASN A 381 8.75 -3.10 -6.88
CA ASN A 381 7.39 -3.44 -6.52
C ASN A 381 6.45 -3.38 -7.72
N TYR A 382 5.44 -4.23 -7.68
CA TYR A 382 4.32 -4.25 -8.60
C TYR A 382 3.04 -4.40 -7.80
N SER A 383 2.02 -3.63 -8.14
CA SER A 383 0.70 -3.77 -7.56
C SER A 383 -0.39 -3.59 -8.62
N TYR A 384 -1.45 -4.36 -8.47
CA TYR A 384 -2.66 -4.27 -9.26
C TYR A 384 -3.86 -4.29 -8.32
N GLN A 385 -4.80 -3.41 -8.55
CA GLN A 385 -6.08 -3.39 -7.86
C GLN A 385 -7.20 -3.14 -8.86
N GLY A 386 -8.09 -4.11 -9.01
CA GLY A 386 -9.35 -3.91 -9.71
C GLY A 386 -10.33 -3.10 -8.87
N GLY A 387 -11.11 -2.25 -9.49
CA GLY A 387 -12.23 -1.56 -8.87
C GLY A 387 -13.48 -2.43 -8.80
N ARG A 388 -14.40 -2.04 -7.96
CA ARG A 388 -15.72 -2.69 -7.86
C ARG A 388 -16.61 -2.40 -9.06
N ILE A 389 -16.38 -1.28 -9.74
CA ILE A 389 -17.05 -0.91 -11.00
C ILE A 389 -16.26 -1.52 -12.16
N GLU A 390 -16.96 -1.99 -13.18
CA GLU A 390 -16.34 -2.54 -14.39
C GLU A 390 -15.52 -1.47 -15.13
N GLY A 391 -14.31 -1.84 -15.60
CA GLY A 391 -13.41 -0.89 -16.29
C GLY A 391 -12.59 -0.01 -15.33
N ASN A 392 -12.83 -0.05 -14.02
CA ASN A 392 -11.99 0.66 -13.05
C ASN A 392 -10.87 -0.26 -12.56
N ASP A 393 -9.61 0.15 -12.74
CA ASP A 393 -8.43 -0.53 -12.22
C ASP A 393 -7.24 0.42 -12.08
N LYS A 394 -6.34 0.06 -11.17
CA LYS A 394 -5.08 0.78 -10.94
C LYS A 394 -3.93 -0.20 -10.93
N GLN A 395 -2.90 0.12 -11.70
CA GLN A 395 -1.64 -0.61 -11.74
C GLN A 395 -0.52 0.32 -11.32
N ARG A 396 0.44 -0.20 -10.57
CA ARG A 396 1.63 0.55 -10.17
C ARG A 396 2.86 -0.32 -10.23
N MET A 397 3.95 0.25 -10.73
CA MET A 397 5.29 -0.30 -10.66
C MET A 397 6.19 0.73 -10.01
N GLY A 398 7.14 0.29 -9.19
CA GLY A 398 8.09 1.18 -8.55
C GLY A 398 9.43 0.52 -8.34
N ILE A 399 10.47 1.33 -8.38
CA ILE A 399 11.83 0.96 -8.03
C ILE A 399 12.40 1.99 -7.06
N ARG A 400 13.20 1.55 -6.11
CA ARG A 400 13.94 2.41 -5.19
C ARG A 400 15.34 1.88 -4.98
N LEU A 401 16.31 2.79 -5.02
CA LEU A 401 17.69 2.53 -4.66
C LEU A 401 18.12 3.54 -3.61
N ASN A 402 18.58 3.08 -2.47
CA ASN A 402 19.21 3.90 -1.44
C ASN A 402 20.63 3.40 -1.23
N VAL A 403 21.59 4.32 -1.24
CA VAL A 403 23.01 4.04 -0.97
C VAL A 403 23.47 4.99 0.12
N ASP A 404 24.03 4.44 1.19
CA ASP A 404 24.62 5.18 2.30
C ASP A 404 26.12 4.94 2.32
N GLN A 405 26.91 6.00 2.34
CA GLN A 405 28.36 5.98 2.32
C GLN A 405 28.93 6.70 3.54
N LYS A 406 29.69 6.03 4.38
CA LYS A 406 30.48 6.67 5.43
C LYS A 406 31.75 7.26 4.83
N LEU A 407 31.97 8.55 5.09
CA LEU A 407 33.14 9.31 4.65
C LEU A 407 34.25 9.29 5.72
N GLY A 408 34.56 8.12 6.25
CA GLY A 408 35.51 7.93 7.33
C GLY A 408 35.03 8.55 8.64
N LYS A 409 35.87 9.41 9.27
CA LYS A 409 35.50 10.17 10.46
C LYS A 409 34.86 11.52 10.16
N ILE A 410 34.88 11.92 8.90
CA ILE A 410 34.50 13.28 8.45
C ILE A 410 32.98 13.40 8.34
N GLY A 411 32.25 12.28 8.13
CA GLY A 411 30.81 12.36 7.98
C GLY A 411 30.22 11.17 7.20
N TYR A 412 29.08 11.40 6.60
CA TYR A 412 28.41 10.42 5.75
C TYR A 412 27.64 11.08 4.61
N ALA A 413 27.42 10.34 3.52
CA ALA A 413 26.61 10.73 2.38
C ALA A 413 25.51 9.69 2.16
N MET A 414 24.34 10.16 1.74
CA MET A 414 23.19 9.34 1.40
C MET A 414 22.72 9.75 0.01
N LEU A 415 22.42 8.74 -0.82
CA LEU A 415 21.82 8.93 -2.12
C LEU A 415 20.58 8.05 -2.21
N GLY A 416 19.46 8.62 -2.61
CA GLY A 416 18.23 7.92 -2.92
C GLY A 416 17.83 8.17 -4.37
N VAL A 417 17.40 7.13 -5.06
CA VAL A 417 16.82 7.21 -6.40
C VAL A 417 15.50 6.47 -6.38
N THR A 418 14.45 7.11 -6.87
CA THR A 418 13.11 6.51 -6.97
C THR A 418 12.59 6.64 -8.38
N GLY A 419 11.90 5.62 -8.85
CA GLY A 419 11.12 5.68 -10.07
C GLY A 419 9.79 4.99 -9.85
N SER A 420 8.68 5.61 -10.28
CA SER A 420 7.38 4.99 -10.25
C SER A 420 6.60 5.23 -11.54
N TYR A 421 5.77 4.28 -11.85
CA TYR A 421 4.80 4.30 -12.94
C TYR A 421 3.46 3.85 -12.39
N SER A 422 2.45 4.68 -12.50
CA SER A 422 1.07 4.37 -12.10
C SER A 422 0.14 4.59 -13.27
N LYS A 423 -0.73 3.64 -13.53
CA LYS A 423 -1.78 3.74 -14.54
C LYS A 423 -3.11 3.48 -13.86
N THR A 424 -4.03 4.41 -14.02
CA THR A 424 -5.40 4.31 -13.50
C THR A 424 -6.38 4.41 -14.65
N ASN A 425 -7.25 3.42 -14.78
CA ASN A 425 -8.40 3.45 -15.67
C ASN A 425 -9.64 3.76 -14.86
N THR A 426 -10.37 4.80 -15.22
CA THR A 426 -11.61 5.18 -14.56
C THR A 426 -12.71 5.30 -15.60
N PRO A 427 -13.76 4.46 -15.56
CA PRO A 427 -14.91 4.67 -16.42
C PRO A 427 -15.65 5.91 -15.93
N ASN A 428 -15.59 6.97 -16.67
CA ASN A 428 -16.40 8.16 -16.46
C ASN A 428 -17.62 8.07 -17.37
N GLY A 429 -18.74 7.57 -16.85
CA GLY A 429 -20.01 7.82 -17.49
C GLY A 429 -20.51 9.18 -17.06
N THR A 430 -20.95 10.03 -17.96
CA THR A 430 -21.62 11.32 -17.72
C THR A 430 -21.14 12.12 -16.48
N SER A 431 -21.65 13.30 -16.23
CA SER A 431 -21.34 14.16 -15.07
C SER A 431 -21.61 13.53 -13.69
N SER A 432 -22.14 12.32 -13.65
CA SER A 432 -22.47 11.58 -12.44
C SER A 432 -21.45 10.47 -12.20
N ASP A 433 -20.99 10.36 -10.97
CA ASP A 433 -20.19 9.22 -10.49
C ASP A 433 -20.89 7.90 -10.86
N PRO A 434 -20.19 6.92 -11.52
CA PRO A 434 -20.78 5.61 -11.84
C PRO A 434 -21.43 4.91 -10.65
N SER A 435 -20.98 5.17 -9.44
CA SER A 435 -21.61 4.65 -8.22
C SER A 435 -22.97 5.30 -7.92
N SER A 436 -23.24 6.51 -8.42
CA SER A 436 -24.53 7.18 -8.28
C SER A 436 -25.60 6.55 -9.18
N LEU A 437 -25.20 5.98 -10.33
CA LEU A 437 -26.11 5.30 -11.24
C LEU A 437 -26.90 4.17 -10.59
N ILE A 438 -26.36 3.56 -9.52
CA ILE A 438 -27.07 2.54 -8.72
C ILE A 438 -28.41 3.09 -8.19
N TYR A 439 -28.45 4.40 -7.86
CA TYR A 439 -29.60 5.08 -7.27
C TYR A 439 -30.42 5.86 -8.30
N GLU A 440 -29.84 6.15 -9.46
CA GLU A 440 -30.48 6.93 -10.51
C GLU A 440 -31.26 6.05 -11.49
N LEU A 441 -30.76 4.86 -11.78
CA LEU A 441 -31.39 3.92 -12.71
C LEU A 441 -32.61 3.26 -12.07
N ASN A 442 -33.68 3.16 -12.85
CA ASN A 442 -34.91 2.57 -12.37
C ASN A 442 -34.89 1.03 -12.40
N PRO A 443 -35.59 0.36 -11.46
CA PRO A 443 -35.57 -1.11 -11.38
C PRO A 443 -36.24 -1.80 -12.59
N TYR A 444 -37.11 -1.09 -13.32
CA TYR A 444 -37.74 -1.61 -14.55
C TYR A 444 -36.90 -1.41 -15.83
N GLU A 445 -35.67 -0.90 -15.68
CA GLU A 445 -34.70 -0.74 -16.77
C GLU A 445 -33.76 -1.94 -16.86
N GLN A 446 -33.19 -2.18 -18.02
CA GLN A 446 -32.26 -3.28 -18.29
C GLN A 446 -30.99 -2.78 -18.98
N LYS A 447 -29.86 -3.49 -18.78
CA LYS A 447 -28.57 -3.16 -19.42
C LYS A 447 -28.64 -3.13 -20.95
N THR A 448 -29.51 -3.95 -21.54
CA THR A 448 -29.60 -4.13 -22.99
C THR A 448 -30.59 -3.19 -23.69
N GLY A 449 -31.42 -2.52 -22.90
CA GLY A 449 -32.45 -1.62 -23.41
C GLY A 449 -32.09 -0.15 -23.38
N LYS A 450 -32.95 0.70 -24.03
CA LYS A 450 -32.89 2.13 -23.81
C LYS A 450 -33.39 2.47 -22.41
N LEU A 451 -32.72 3.41 -21.78
CA LEU A 451 -33.01 3.82 -20.43
C LEU A 451 -34.08 4.91 -20.40
N TRP A 452 -34.96 4.85 -19.44
CA TRP A 452 -35.94 5.91 -19.14
C TRP A 452 -35.28 7.04 -18.36
N SER A 453 -34.36 6.68 -17.46
CA SER A 453 -33.57 7.66 -16.69
C SER A 453 -32.70 8.54 -17.58
N TYR A 454 -32.27 8.01 -18.72
CA TYR A 454 -31.43 8.69 -19.70
C TYR A 454 -31.99 8.47 -21.12
N PRO A 455 -32.97 9.31 -21.55
CA PRO A 455 -33.70 9.10 -22.77
C PRO A 455 -32.79 9.01 -24.01
N GLY A 456 -33.01 7.94 -24.78
CA GLY A 456 -32.26 7.69 -26.00
C GLY A 456 -30.92 6.96 -25.83
N GLN A 457 -30.43 6.80 -24.60
CA GLN A 457 -29.16 6.13 -24.28
C GLN A 457 -29.40 4.71 -23.79
N THR A 458 -28.42 3.85 -24.02
CA THR A 458 -28.33 2.54 -23.37
C THR A 458 -27.35 2.60 -22.19
N TYR A 459 -27.38 1.61 -21.30
CA TYR A 459 -26.37 1.49 -20.24
C TYR A 459 -24.94 1.49 -20.82
N LYS A 460 -24.74 0.82 -21.96
CA LYS A 460 -23.43 0.77 -22.62
C LYS A 460 -22.98 2.16 -23.11
N ASP A 461 -23.90 2.98 -23.61
CA ASP A 461 -23.58 4.33 -24.03
C ASP A 461 -23.16 5.19 -22.84
N LEU A 462 -23.83 5.05 -21.68
CA LEU A 462 -23.45 5.74 -20.44
C LEU A 462 -22.05 5.35 -19.96
N MET A 463 -21.73 4.07 -20.00
CA MET A 463 -20.44 3.57 -19.50
C MET A 463 -19.28 3.82 -20.48
N ASN A 464 -19.55 3.94 -21.79
CA ASN A 464 -18.52 4.14 -22.80
C ASN A 464 -18.29 5.61 -23.16
N GLN A 465 -19.11 6.53 -22.70
CA GLN A 465 -19.02 7.96 -23.06
C GLN A 465 -17.72 8.59 -22.59
N TYR A 466 -17.16 8.10 -21.49
CA TYR A 466 -15.91 8.62 -20.94
C TYR A 466 -15.12 7.48 -20.27
N SER A 467 -14.02 7.08 -20.85
CA SER A 467 -12.97 6.35 -20.16
C SER A 467 -11.82 7.32 -19.94
N ALA A 468 -11.55 7.69 -18.71
CA ALA A 468 -10.37 8.45 -18.38
C ALA A 468 -9.23 7.48 -18.05
N GLU A 469 -8.14 7.60 -18.79
CA GLU A 469 -6.88 6.95 -18.49
C GLU A 469 -5.92 8.00 -17.94
N SER A 470 -5.48 7.85 -16.69
CA SER A 470 -4.42 8.67 -16.10
C SER A 470 -3.16 7.83 -15.95
N THR A 471 -2.06 8.39 -16.40
CA THR A 471 -0.72 7.77 -16.28
C THR A 471 0.21 8.75 -15.57
N ASP A 472 0.67 8.37 -14.38
CA ASP A 472 1.62 9.14 -13.58
C ASP A 472 2.99 8.48 -13.69
N LYS A 473 4.02 9.23 -14.04
CA LYS A 473 5.41 8.81 -14.10
C LYS A 473 6.20 9.72 -13.19
N GLU A 474 6.84 9.15 -12.19
CA GLU A 474 7.67 9.89 -11.25
C GLU A 474 9.10 9.39 -11.31
N PHE A 475 10.03 10.31 -11.26
CA PHE A 475 11.44 10.03 -11.10
C PHE A 475 12.03 11.03 -10.11
N GLY A 476 12.63 10.52 -9.03
CA GLY A 476 13.20 11.33 -7.97
C GLY A 476 14.64 10.93 -7.67
N VAL A 477 15.47 11.92 -7.42
CA VAL A 477 16.83 11.76 -6.90
C VAL A 477 16.98 12.65 -5.69
N ASN A 478 17.37 12.09 -4.56
CA ASN A 478 17.65 12.82 -3.35
C ASN A 478 19.05 12.51 -2.83
N GLY A 479 19.76 13.53 -2.41
CA GLY A 479 21.11 13.44 -1.84
C GLY A 479 21.17 14.17 -0.50
N ASN A 480 21.92 13.59 0.41
CA ASN A 480 22.17 14.17 1.71
C ASN A 480 23.63 13.94 2.10
N ILE A 481 24.32 14.99 2.47
CA ILE A 481 25.70 14.93 2.95
C ILE A 481 25.76 15.60 4.31
N THR A 482 26.28 14.88 5.31
CA THR A 482 26.56 15.42 6.64
C THR A 482 28.04 15.34 6.91
N LEU A 483 28.62 16.46 7.27
CA LEU A 483 30.04 16.58 7.61
C LEU A 483 30.18 16.95 9.09
N ASN A 484 30.96 16.18 9.82
CA ASN A 484 31.32 16.41 11.21
C ASN A 484 32.62 17.21 11.21
N LEU A 485 32.54 18.57 11.22
CA LEU A 485 33.71 19.45 11.06
C LEU A 485 34.51 19.56 12.35
N LEU A 486 33.83 19.64 13.48
CA LEU A 486 34.40 19.73 14.81
C LEU A 486 33.52 18.96 15.81
N PRO A 487 34.04 18.59 17.00
CA PRO A 487 33.21 18.05 18.06
C PRO A 487 32.04 18.98 18.41
N GLY A 488 30.82 18.55 18.11
CA GLY A 488 29.58 19.32 18.32
C GLY A 488 29.18 20.24 17.17
N LEU A 489 29.93 20.26 16.05
CA LEU A 489 29.56 21.02 14.85
C LEU A 489 29.39 20.08 13.64
N ASP A 490 28.14 19.78 13.31
CA ASP A 490 27.76 19.03 12.12
C ASP A 490 27.16 20.00 11.08
N VAL A 491 27.61 19.89 9.85
CA VAL A 491 27.06 20.64 8.71
C VAL A 491 26.39 19.64 7.77
N ALA A 492 25.11 19.87 7.49
CA ALA A 492 24.34 19.02 6.60
C ALA A 492 23.83 19.81 5.38
N ALA A 493 23.90 19.19 4.22
CA ALA A 493 23.29 19.66 2.99
C ALA A 493 22.35 18.59 2.45
N VAL A 494 21.12 18.98 2.12
CA VAL A 494 20.09 18.14 1.51
C VAL A 494 19.71 18.77 0.18
N ALA A 495 19.71 17.95 -0.88
CA ALA A 495 19.26 18.36 -2.20
C ALA A 495 18.43 17.23 -2.80
N GLY A 496 17.39 17.58 -3.53
CA GLY A 496 16.56 16.63 -4.24
C GLY A 496 15.90 17.26 -5.44
N ILE A 497 15.63 16.43 -6.43
CA ILE A 497 14.90 16.76 -7.65
C ILE A 497 13.87 15.68 -7.89
N ASP A 498 12.61 16.08 -8.03
CA ASP A 498 11.51 15.21 -8.39
C ASP A 498 10.92 15.68 -9.71
N PHE A 499 10.78 14.76 -10.65
CA PHE A 499 10.09 14.94 -11.92
C PHE A 499 8.80 14.15 -11.89
N VAL A 500 7.69 14.82 -12.07
CA VAL A 500 6.37 14.20 -12.17
C VAL A 500 5.83 14.53 -13.57
N LEU A 501 5.46 13.51 -14.32
CA LEU A 501 4.77 13.61 -15.61
C LEU A 501 3.41 12.96 -15.45
N ASP A 502 2.38 13.77 -15.51
CA ASP A 502 0.97 13.36 -15.48
C ASP A 502 0.38 13.48 -16.87
N GLU A 503 -0.08 12.38 -17.43
CA GLU A 503 -0.73 12.30 -18.74
C GLU A 503 -2.16 11.79 -18.53
N SER A 504 -3.16 12.62 -18.76
CA SER A 504 -4.58 12.24 -18.74
C SER A 504 -5.17 12.26 -20.15
N HIS A 505 -5.86 11.20 -20.54
CA HIS A 505 -6.53 11.03 -21.83
C HIS A 505 -8.02 10.69 -21.64
#